data_ab427659b006dd67dcf75dce244243af
#
_entry.id   ab427659b006dd67dcf75dce244243af
#
_cell.length_a   1.000
_cell.length_b   1.000
_cell.length_c   1.000
_cell.angle_alpha   90.00
_cell.angle_beta   90.00
_cell.angle_gamma   90.00
#
_symmetry.space_group_name_H-M   'P 1'
#
loop_
_entity.id
_entity.type
_entity.pdbx_description
1 polymer ?
#
loop_
_entity_poly.entity_id
_entity_poly.type
_entity_poly.pdbx_seq_one_letter_code
_entity_poly.pdbx_strand_id
1 'polypeptide(L)'
;MKLGLTCPRFTWPGGDSAIAGRFAAAARGADGAGLHSLWVMDHFFQIPNFGAVEDPMLEAYGALSYAAALTSRVTLGALVTGAVHREPGLLVKQVSTLDALSGGRAVLGIGAGWYEPEARGLGLRFPSLAERFERLEETLQIARQMWSDEDKPYEGRHYRLERTLNAPQARPPILIGGSGENKTLRLVAEYADACNFLHGADVRHKLGVLRAHCERLGRPYEEIEKTLHMRIPDGQSVAESVQRCGDLAALGIDHVIVAVPDAAADSSLAHLAALATQISAITPAGR
;
A
#
# COMPACT_ATOMS: atom_id res chain seq x y z
N MET A 1 13.12 11.55 -5.71
CA MET A 1 12.58 10.41 -4.94
C MET A 1 11.32 10.82 -4.24
N LYS A 2 10.29 9.94 -4.16
CA LYS A 2 9.01 10.20 -3.50
C LYS A 2 9.05 9.79 -2.01
N LEU A 3 8.26 10.46 -1.16
CA LEU A 3 8.06 10.13 0.24
C LEU A 3 6.57 9.91 0.53
N GLY A 4 6.24 8.81 1.19
CA GLY A 4 4.90 8.50 1.70
C GLY A 4 4.90 8.30 3.21
N LEU A 5 3.74 8.49 3.83
CA LEU A 5 3.48 8.18 5.24
C LEU A 5 2.58 6.95 5.33
N THR A 6 2.88 6.02 6.24
CA THR A 6 1.92 5.00 6.68
C THR A 6 1.51 5.22 8.12
N CYS A 7 0.21 5.06 8.39
CA CYS A 7 -0.38 5.07 9.72
C CYS A 7 -0.71 3.62 10.14
N PRO A 8 0.24 2.90 10.75
CA PRO A 8 0.03 1.50 11.12
C PRO A 8 -0.66 1.32 12.48
N ARG A 9 -0.94 2.41 13.19
CA ARG A 9 -1.52 2.42 14.52
C ARG A 9 -2.55 3.52 14.65
N PHE A 10 -3.57 3.26 15.46
CA PHE A 10 -4.62 4.21 15.82
C PHE A 10 -4.70 4.42 17.34
N THR A 11 -3.58 4.18 18.04
CA THR A 11 -3.44 4.36 19.49
C THR A 11 -2.78 5.71 19.77
N TRP A 12 -3.51 6.62 20.44
CA TRP A 12 -3.03 7.95 20.82
C TRP A 12 -3.44 8.30 22.25
N PRO A 13 -2.75 9.25 22.89
CA PRO A 13 -3.25 9.85 24.15
C PRO A 13 -4.69 10.38 23.96
N GLY A 14 -5.58 10.04 24.91
CA GLY A 14 -7.01 10.34 24.81
C GLY A 14 -7.87 9.16 24.39
N GLY A 15 -7.26 7.99 24.08
CA GLY A 15 -7.96 6.74 23.76
C GLY A 15 -8.82 6.85 22.48
N ASP A 16 -9.88 6.06 22.41
CA ASP A 16 -10.72 5.93 21.21
C ASP A 16 -11.37 7.24 20.78
N SER A 17 -11.69 8.13 21.73
CA SER A 17 -12.27 9.44 21.43
C SER A 17 -11.32 10.37 20.66
N ALA A 18 -10.02 10.14 20.72
CA ALA A 18 -9.01 10.91 20.00
C ALA A 18 -8.75 10.42 18.58
N ILE A 19 -9.15 9.18 18.23
CA ILE A 19 -8.79 8.54 16.96
C ILE A 19 -9.14 9.42 15.76
N ALA A 20 -10.39 9.87 15.64
CA ALA A 20 -10.84 10.65 14.49
C ALA A 20 -10.02 11.93 14.32
N GLY A 21 -9.83 12.71 15.41
CA GLY A 21 -9.08 13.96 15.38
C GLY A 21 -7.59 13.77 15.08
N ARG A 22 -6.96 12.74 15.68
CA ARG A 22 -5.55 12.45 15.48
C ARG A 22 -5.27 11.91 14.08
N PHE A 23 -6.11 11.00 13.57
CA PHE A 23 -5.96 10.52 12.21
C PHE A 23 -6.21 11.62 11.17
N ALA A 24 -7.19 12.53 11.42
CA ALA A 24 -7.39 13.72 10.61
C ALA A 24 -6.15 14.64 10.59
N ALA A 25 -5.50 14.84 11.75
CA ALA A 25 -4.27 15.61 11.84
C ALA A 25 -3.12 14.97 11.04
N ALA A 26 -2.95 13.64 11.15
CA ALA A 26 -1.96 12.91 10.37
C ALA A 26 -2.21 13.03 8.85
N ALA A 27 -3.47 12.87 8.41
CA ALA A 27 -3.83 12.97 7.00
C ALA A 27 -3.59 14.38 6.44
N ARG A 28 -4.10 15.42 7.12
CA ARG A 28 -3.86 16.82 6.71
C ARG A 28 -2.39 17.22 6.79
N GLY A 29 -1.69 16.70 7.81
CA GLY A 29 -0.27 16.95 7.97
C GLY A 29 0.55 16.34 6.84
N ALA A 30 0.26 15.10 6.42
CA ALA A 30 0.89 14.46 5.27
C ALA A 30 0.67 15.26 3.97
N ASP A 31 -0.59 15.68 3.73
CA ASP A 31 -0.96 16.50 2.57
C ASP A 31 -0.27 17.86 2.61
N GLY A 32 -0.26 18.53 3.77
CA GLY A 32 0.37 19.84 4.00
C GLY A 32 1.89 19.80 3.89
N ALA A 33 2.53 18.72 4.35
CA ALA A 33 3.98 18.51 4.26
C ALA A 33 4.47 18.18 2.84
N GLY A 34 3.58 18.05 1.85
CA GLY A 34 3.93 17.75 0.47
C GLY A 34 4.35 16.29 0.25
N LEU A 35 3.88 15.37 1.10
CA LEU A 35 4.12 13.96 0.88
C LEU A 35 3.38 13.48 -0.38
N HIS A 36 3.93 12.41 -0.99
CA HIS A 36 3.35 11.84 -2.19
C HIS A 36 2.14 10.94 -1.89
N SER A 37 2.17 10.21 -0.77
CA SER A 37 1.16 9.21 -0.45
C SER A 37 0.89 9.05 1.03
N LEU A 38 -0.32 8.63 1.35
CA LEU A 38 -0.76 8.23 2.69
C LEU A 38 -1.32 6.82 2.65
N TRP A 39 -0.86 5.99 3.57
CA TRP A 39 -1.18 4.57 3.64
C TRP A 39 -1.70 4.17 5.01
N VAL A 40 -2.61 3.19 5.06
CA VAL A 40 -3.00 2.49 6.28
C VAL A 40 -2.77 0.99 6.10
N MET A 41 -2.68 0.25 7.20
CA MET A 41 -2.71 -1.21 7.13
C MET A 41 -4.16 -1.70 6.93
N ASP A 42 -4.33 -2.83 6.27
CA ASP A 42 -5.62 -3.52 6.17
C ASP A 42 -5.65 -4.74 7.10
N HIS A 43 -5.38 -4.48 8.38
CA HIS A 43 -5.53 -5.43 9.48
C HIS A 43 -6.75 -5.06 10.32
N PHE A 44 -7.51 -6.05 10.77
CA PHE A 44 -8.68 -5.87 11.64
C PHE A 44 -8.31 -5.97 13.12
N PHE A 45 -7.23 -6.70 13.43
CA PHE A 45 -6.58 -6.75 14.73
C PHE A 45 -5.19 -6.17 14.61
N GLN A 46 -4.67 -5.57 15.69
CA GLN A 46 -3.30 -5.06 15.64
C GLN A 46 -2.29 -6.21 15.54
N ILE A 47 -1.23 -6.00 14.79
CA ILE A 47 -0.16 -7.00 14.63
C ILE A 47 0.97 -6.75 15.64
N PRO A 48 1.66 -7.82 16.11
CA PRO A 48 2.64 -7.72 17.20
C PRO A 48 3.79 -6.73 16.96
N ASN A 49 4.09 -6.44 15.68
CA ASN A 49 5.15 -5.51 15.32
C ASN A 49 4.82 -4.03 15.64
N PHE A 50 3.54 -3.72 15.91
CA PHE A 50 3.08 -2.35 16.09
C PHE A 50 2.34 -2.13 17.42
N GLY A 51 1.85 -3.18 18.09
CA GLY A 51 1.14 -3.04 19.34
C GLY A 51 0.54 -4.34 19.86
N ALA A 52 -0.32 -4.25 20.87
CA ALA A 52 -1.10 -5.36 21.38
C ALA A 52 -2.24 -5.69 20.40
N VAL A 53 -2.70 -6.94 20.38
CA VAL A 53 -3.76 -7.38 19.44
C VAL A 53 -5.08 -6.64 19.66
N GLU A 54 -5.31 -6.15 20.88
CA GLU A 54 -6.48 -5.38 21.32
C GLU A 54 -6.38 -3.89 20.99
N ASP A 55 -5.22 -3.40 20.51
CA ASP A 55 -5.08 -1.98 20.14
C ASP A 55 -6.03 -1.63 18.99
N PRO A 56 -6.62 -0.42 19.00
CA PRO A 56 -7.57 -0.01 17.97
C PRO A 56 -7.04 -0.13 16.55
N MET A 57 -7.82 -0.75 15.68
CA MET A 57 -7.59 -0.80 14.24
C MET A 57 -8.83 -0.31 13.51
N LEU A 58 -8.65 0.55 12.51
CA LEU A 58 -9.72 0.99 11.63
C LEU A 58 -9.75 0.13 10.36
N GLU A 59 -10.95 -0.15 9.87
CA GLU A 59 -11.11 -0.77 8.56
C GLU A 59 -10.50 0.16 7.48
N ALA A 60 -9.66 -0.41 6.62
CA ALA A 60 -8.78 0.38 5.75
C ALA A 60 -9.53 1.33 4.82
N TYR A 61 -10.58 0.85 4.14
CA TYR A 61 -11.28 1.68 3.15
C TYR A 61 -12.20 2.71 3.79
N GLY A 62 -12.72 2.45 4.98
CA GLY A 62 -13.40 3.45 5.81
C GLY A 62 -12.44 4.57 6.22
N ALA A 63 -11.25 4.21 6.72
CA ALA A 63 -10.22 5.17 7.09
C ALA A 63 -9.71 5.98 5.89
N LEU A 64 -9.44 5.33 4.75
CA LEU A 64 -8.99 5.99 3.52
C LEU A 64 -10.05 6.94 2.94
N SER A 65 -11.33 6.57 3.00
CA SER A 65 -12.42 7.46 2.57
C SER A 65 -12.52 8.71 3.44
N TYR A 66 -12.33 8.55 4.77
CA TYR A 66 -12.24 9.68 5.68
C TYR A 66 -11.03 10.58 5.36
N ALA A 67 -9.85 9.99 5.11
CA ALA A 67 -8.66 10.74 4.71
C ALA A 67 -8.85 11.44 3.35
N ALA A 68 -9.54 10.82 2.39
CA ALA A 68 -9.83 11.40 1.09
C ALA A 68 -10.59 12.74 1.18
N ALA A 69 -11.55 12.82 2.10
CA ALA A 69 -12.32 14.04 2.37
C ALA A 69 -11.50 15.17 3.03
N LEU A 70 -10.34 14.84 3.62
CA LEU A 70 -9.49 15.76 4.37
C LEU A 70 -8.24 16.21 3.62
N THR A 71 -7.97 15.62 2.45
CA THR A 71 -6.74 15.81 1.68
C THR A 71 -7.05 16.12 0.22
N SER A 72 -6.09 16.67 -0.51
CA SER A 72 -6.28 17.08 -1.90
C SER A 72 -5.18 16.62 -2.85
N ARG A 73 -4.03 16.15 -2.34
CA ARG A 73 -2.83 15.84 -3.14
C ARG A 73 -2.30 14.43 -2.95
N VAL A 74 -2.21 13.95 -1.70
CA VAL A 74 -1.64 12.63 -1.41
C VAL A 74 -2.45 11.52 -2.07
N THR A 75 -1.77 10.56 -2.68
CA THR A 75 -2.39 9.31 -3.10
C THR A 75 -2.73 8.46 -1.87
N LEU A 76 -3.75 7.63 -1.96
CA LEU A 76 -4.36 6.94 -0.83
C LEU A 76 -4.45 5.44 -1.12
N GLY A 77 -3.91 4.61 -0.24
CA GLY A 77 -3.96 3.15 -0.42
C GLY A 77 -3.80 2.36 0.86
N ALA A 78 -4.23 1.11 0.84
CA ALA A 78 -3.86 0.15 1.87
C ALA A 78 -2.47 -0.43 1.58
N LEU A 79 -1.64 -0.61 2.62
CA LEU A 79 -0.30 -1.19 2.51
C LEU A 79 -0.19 -2.45 3.39
N VAL A 80 -0.69 -3.62 2.97
CA VAL A 80 -1.48 -3.86 1.77
C VAL A 80 -2.73 -4.67 2.14
N THR A 81 -3.80 -4.57 1.32
CA THR A 81 -5.00 -5.39 1.47
C THR A 81 -4.66 -6.87 1.28
N GLY A 82 -5.15 -7.73 2.18
CA GLY A 82 -5.11 -9.17 1.97
C GLY A 82 -6.16 -9.60 0.95
N ALA A 83 -5.75 -10.29 -0.12
CA ALA A 83 -6.65 -10.77 -1.17
C ALA A 83 -7.75 -11.72 -0.65
N VAL A 84 -7.64 -12.20 0.58
CA VAL A 84 -8.61 -13.08 1.23
C VAL A 84 -9.54 -12.36 2.21
N HIS A 85 -9.38 -11.05 2.40
CA HIS A 85 -10.19 -10.28 3.34
C HIS A 85 -11.57 -9.92 2.78
N ARG A 86 -11.71 -9.81 1.45
CA ARG A 86 -12.94 -9.40 0.77
C ARG A 86 -13.12 -10.17 -0.52
N GLU A 87 -14.37 -10.33 -0.95
CA GLU A 87 -14.67 -10.78 -2.31
C GLU A 87 -14.14 -9.76 -3.34
N PRO A 88 -13.50 -10.22 -4.43
CA PRO A 88 -12.77 -9.34 -5.34
C PRO A 88 -13.63 -8.26 -5.99
N GLY A 89 -14.87 -8.59 -6.39
CA GLY A 89 -15.78 -7.59 -6.97
C GLY A 89 -16.12 -6.46 -5.99
N LEU A 90 -16.29 -6.78 -4.69
CA LEU A 90 -16.51 -5.79 -3.64
C LEU A 90 -15.25 -4.94 -3.41
N LEU A 91 -14.07 -5.57 -3.32
CA LEU A 91 -12.80 -4.88 -3.15
C LEU A 91 -12.56 -3.87 -4.29
N VAL A 92 -12.70 -4.31 -5.54
CA VAL A 92 -12.54 -3.45 -6.72
C VAL A 92 -13.51 -2.27 -6.67
N LYS A 93 -14.77 -2.53 -6.24
CA LYS A 93 -15.77 -1.48 -6.08
C LYS A 93 -15.42 -0.47 -4.98
N GLN A 94 -14.87 -0.93 -3.85
CA GLN A 94 -14.40 -0.05 -2.76
C GLN A 94 -13.27 0.85 -3.24
N VAL A 95 -12.28 0.31 -3.97
CA VAL A 95 -11.17 1.09 -4.52
C VAL A 95 -11.66 2.09 -5.58
N SER A 96 -12.56 1.68 -6.47
CA SER A 96 -13.17 2.58 -7.46
C SER A 96 -13.97 3.71 -6.80
N THR A 97 -14.64 3.42 -5.68
CA THR A 97 -15.36 4.45 -4.90
C THR A 97 -14.38 5.43 -4.27
N LEU A 98 -13.30 4.93 -3.67
CA LEU A 98 -12.24 5.77 -3.10
C LEU A 98 -11.61 6.64 -4.20
N ASP A 99 -11.36 6.08 -5.38
CA ASP A 99 -10.80 6.81 -6.52
C ASP A 99 -11.71 7.96 -6.96
N ALA A 100 -12.99 7.69 -7.16
CA ALA A 100 -13.98 8.70 -7.54
C ALA A 100 -14.12 9.81 -6.47
N LEU A 101 -14.21 9.45 -5.18
CA LEU A 101 -14.37 10.39 -4.08
C LEU A 101 -13.10 11.22 -3.81
N SER A 102 -11.93 10.68 -4.11
CA SER A 102 -10.65 11.37 -3.95
C SER A 102 -10.20 12.17 -5.18
N GLY A 103 -10.93 12.09 -6.31
CA GLY A 103 -10.53 12.73 -7.55
C GLY A 103 -9.34 12.05 -8.22
N GLY A 104 -9.31 10.71 -8.28
CA GLY A 104 -8.29 9.93 -8.99
C GLY A 104 -7.01 9.68 -8.17
N ARG A 105 -7.09 9.64 -6.83
CA ARG A 105 -5.93 9.46 -5.95
C ARG A 105 -5.84 8.09 -5.30
N ALA A 106 -6.72 7.15 -5.59
CA ALA A 106 -6.66 5.81 -5.02
C ALA A 106 -5.54 4.96 -5.60
N VAL A 107 -5.02 4.05 -4.79
CA VAL A 107 -4.10 2.98 -5.18
C VAL A 107 -4.61 1.67 -4.61
N LEU A 108 -4.74 0.63 -5.43
CA LEU A 108 -4.98 -0.73 -4.93
C LEU A 108 -3.65 -1.32 -4.46
N GLY A 109 -3.36 -1.23 -3.16
CA GLY A 109 -2.28 -1.98 -2.55
C GLY A 109 -2.79 -3.36 -2.11
N ILE A 110 -2.20 -4.44 -2.63
CA ILE A 110 -2.71 -5.79 -2.41
C ILE A 110 -1.58 -6.82 -2.19
N GLY A 111 -1.87 -7.88 -1.45
CA GLY A 111 -0.99 -9.01 -1.21
C GLY A 111 -1.77 -10.28 -0.90
N ALA A 112 -1.06 -11.41 -0.72
CA ALA A 112 -1.71 -12.71 -0.49
C ALA A 112 -2.38 -12.86 0.90
N GLY A 113 -2.13 -11.92 1.83
CA GLY A 113 -2.52 -12.05 3.24
C GLY A 113 -1.57 -12.98 4.00
N TRP A 114 -1.40 -12.75 5.30
CA TRP A 114 -0.48 -13.54 6.12
C TRP A 114 -0.93 -13.73 7.58
N TYR A 115 -1.71 -12.81 8.14
CA TYR A 115 -2.05 -12.82 9.57
C TYR A 115 -3.32 -13.63 9.81
N GLU A 116 -3.14 -14.95 9.95
CA GLU A 116 -4.22 -15.93 10.13
C GLU A 116 -5.08 -15.69 11.39
N PRO A 117 -4.53 -15.21 12.56
CA PRO A 117 -5.33 -15.02 13.77
C PRO A 117 -6.52 -14.09 13.60
N GLU A 118 -6.37 -12.97 12.87
CA GLU A 118 -7.47 -12.03 12.61
C GLU A 118 -8.54 -12.64 11.69
N ALA A 119 -8.11 -13.34 10.66
CA ALA A 119 -9.03 -13.99 9.73
C ALA A 119 -9.90 -15.03 10.47
N ARG A 120 -9.29 -15.90 11.28
CA ARG A 120 -10.01 -16.88 12.10
C ARG A 120 -10.90 -16.22 13.14
N GLY A 121 -10.40 -15.15 13.80
CA GLY A 121 -11.15 -14.41 14.82
C GLY A 121 -12.44 -13.78 14.29
N LEU A 122 -12.44 -13.36 13.04
CA LEU A 122 -13.59 -12.74 12.36
C LEU A 122 -14.39 -13.71 11.49
N GLY A 123 -14.05 -15.01 11.50
CA GLY A 123 -14.75 -16.00 10.68
C GLY A 123 -14.46 -15.89 9.18
N LEU A 124 -13.38 -15.20 8.81
CA LEU A 124 -12.93 -15.11 7.42
C LEU A 124 -12.22 -16.41 7.02
N ARG A 125 -12.40 -16.81 5.77
CA ARG A 125 -11.69 -17.96 5.24
C ARG A 125 -10.21 -17.64 5.07
N PHE A 126 -9.34 -18.50 5.64
CA PHE A 126 -7.89 -18.39 5.49
C PHE A 126 -7.33 -19.68 4.87
N PRO A 127 -7.27 -19.79 3.55
CA PRO A 127 -6.85 -21.00 2.87
C PRO A 127 -5.31 -21.16 2.88
N SER A 128 -4.85 -22.27 2.30
CA SER A 128 -3.41 -22.53 2.15
C SER A 128 -2.68 -21.39 1.43
N LEU A 129 -1.38 -21.25 1.65
CA LEU A 129 -0.58 -20.23 0.97
C LEU A 129 -0.67 -20.36 -0.56
N ALA A 130 -0.74 -21.58 -1.09
CA ALA A 130 -0.89 -21.80 -2.52
C ALA A 130 -2.20 -21.19 -3.05
N GLU A 131 -3.32 -21.50 -2.38
CA GLU A 131 -4.63 -20.98 -2.75
C GLU A 131 -4.73 -19.46 -2.57
N ARG A 132 -4.09 -18.88 -1.53
CA ARG A 132 -4.07 -17.42 -1.36
C ARG A 132 -3.40 -16.71 -2.53
N PHE A 133 -2.35 -17.29 -3.10
CA PHE A 133 -1.71 -16.74 -4.30
C PHE A 133 -2.57 -16.93 -5.56
N GLU A 134 -3.28 -18.05 -5.70
CA GLU A 134 -4.23 -18.25 -6.80
C GLU A 134 -5.37 -17.20 -6.72
N ARG A 135 -5.92 -16.99 -5.52
CA ARG A 135 -6.94 -15.95 -5.28
C ARG A 135 -6.42 -14.54 -5.51
N LEU A 136 -5.19 -14.23 -5.11
CA LEU A 136 -4.55 -12.96 -5.42
C LEU A 136 -4.48 -12.73 -6.94
N GLU A 137 -4.03 -13.71 -7.68
CA GLU A 137 -3.92 -13.61 -9.14
C GLU A 137 -5.28 -13.40 -9.81
N GLU A 138 -6.31 -14.17 -9.42
CA GLU A 138 -7.67 -13.97 -9.91
C GLU A 138 -8.24 -12.59 -9.52
N THR A 139 -7.96 -12.10 -8.31
CA THR A 139 -8.35 -10.75 -7.89
C THR A 139 -7.73 -9.67 -8.78
N LEU A 140 -6.46 -9.82 -9.16
CA LEU A 140 -5.79 -8.90 -10.08
C LEU A 140 -6.40 -8.94 -11.48
N GLN A 141 -6.76 -10.12 -11.97
CA GLN A 141 -7.44 -10.29 -13.26
C GLN A 141 -8.83 -9.65 -13.24
N ILE A 142 -9.59 -9.89 -12.17
CA ILE A 142 -10.92 -9.28 -11.97
C ILE A 142 -10.80 -7.75 -11.90
N ALA A 143 -9.82 -7.22 -11.16
CA ALA A 143 -9.60 -5.80 -11.06
C ALA A 143 -9.31 -5.18 -12.45
N ARG A 144 -8.42 -5.78 -13.23
CA ARG A 144 -8.12 -5.32 -14.60
C ARG A 144 -9.35 -5.37 -15.50
N GLN A 145 -10.15 -6.44 -15.42
CA GLN A 145 -11.37 -6.57 -16.22
C GLN A 145 -12.42 -5.54 -15.80
N MET A 146 -12.68 -5.36 -14.50
CA MET A 146 -13.64 -4.37 -13.99
C MET A 146 -13.20 -2.91 -14.28
N TRP A 147 -11.91 -2.66 -14.43
CA TRP A 147 -11.35 -1.35 -14.78
C TRP A 147 -11.10 -1.19 -16.28
N SER A 148 -11.53 -2.13 -17.10
CA SER A 148 -11.58 -2.02 -18.54
C SER A 148 -13.00 -1.63 -19.01
N ASP A 149 -13.18 -1.48 -20.31
CA ASP A 149 -14.50 -1.23 -20.91
C ASP A 149 -15.29 -2.54 -21.14
N GLU A 150 -14.78 -3.68 -20.65
CA GLU A 150 -15.42 -4.98 -20.80
C GLU A 150 -16.44 -5.22 -19.68
N ASP A 151 -17.69 -5.50 -20.09
CA ASP A 151 -18.76 -5.94 -19.20
C ASP A 151 -19.14 -7.38 -19.58
N LYS A 152 -18.32 -8.32 -19.17
CA LYS A 152 -18.50 -9.75 -19.44
C LYS A 152 -18.32 -10.58 -18.17
N PRO A 153 -18.79 -11.83 -18.13
CA PRO A 153 -18.51 -12.73 -17.02
C PRO A 153 -17.00 -12.91 -16.80
N TYR A 154 -16.63 -13.16 -15.55
CA TYR A 154 -15.32 -13.70 -15.17
C TYR A 154 -15.51 -15.11 -14.62
N GLU A 155 -14.78 -16.08 -15.13
CA GLU A 155 -14.81 -17.46 -14.68
C GLU A 155 -13.40 -17.93 -14.32
N GLY A 156 -13.09 -17.90 -13.02
CA GLY A 156 -11.85 -18.41 -12.46
C GLY A 156 -12.05 -19.74 -11.74
N ARG A 157 -11.00 -20.23 -11.12
CA ARG A 157 -11.01 -21.42 -10.28
C ARG A 157 -11.69 -21.15 -8.93
N HIS A 158 -11.47 -19.96 -8.38
CA HIS A 158 -11.89 -19.56 -7.04
C HIS A 158 -13.02 -18.54 -7.04
N TYR A 159 -13.15 -17.79 -8.12
CA TYR A 159 -14.14 -16.72 -8.23
C TYR A 159 -14.93 -16.82 -9.54
N ARG A 160 -16.22 -16.51 -9.45
CA ARG A 160 -17.11 -16.41 -10.60
C ARG A 160 -17.95 -15.16 -10.46
N LEU A 161 -17.89 -14.27 -11.44
CA LEU A 161 -18.70 -13.07 -11.53
C LEU A 161 -19.54 -13.16 -12.81
N GLU A 162 -20.85 -12.96 -12.70
CA GLU A 162 -21.75 -12.97 -13.86
C GLU A 162 -21.55 -11.71 -14.74
N ARG A 163 -21.14 -10.60 -14.11
CA ARG A 163 -20.82 -9.33 -14.76
C ARG A 163 -19.70 -8.63 -14.04
N THR A 164 -18.80 -8.01 -14.81
CA THR A 164 -17.71 -7.20 -14.27
C THR A 164 -17.96 -5.70 -14.46
N LEU A 165 -19.22 -5.29 -14.47
CA LEU A 165 -19.62 -3.89 -14.58
C LEU A 165 -19.07 -3.07 -13.41
N ASN A 166 -18.32 -2.01 -13.71
CA ASN A 166 -17.84 -1.04 -12.74
C ASN A 166 -18.21 0.39 -13.16
N ALA A 167 -19.13 1.01 -12.42
CA ALA A 167 -19.54 2.40 -12.60
C ALA A 167 -19.61 3.10 -11.23
N PRO A 168 -18.95 4.27 -11.03
CA PRO A 168 -18.15 4.99 -12.02
C PRO A 168 -16.92 4.18 -12.46
N GLN A 169 -16.47 4.42 -13.69
CA GLN A 169 -15.25 3.79 -14.20
C GLN A 169 -14.02 4.42 -13.51
N ALA A 170 -13.03 3.58 -13.22
CA ALA A 170 -11.79 3.95 -12.56
C ALA A 170 -10.66 3.07 -13.08
N ARG A 171 -9.43 3.53 -12.96
CA ARG A 171 -8.22 2.75 -13.29
C ARG A 171 -7.10 3.07 -12.30
N PRO A 172 -7.31 2.85 -11.01
CA PRO A 172 -6.28 3.13 -10.01
C PRO A 172 -5.07 2.23 -10.21
N PRO A 173 -3.85 2.74 -9.96
CA PRO A 173 -2.64 1.93 -10.01
C PRO A 173 -2.70 0.76 -9.03
N ILE A 174 -2.07 -0.36 -9.40
CA ILE A 174 -1.96 -1.56 -8.59
C ILE A 174 -0.56 -1.64 -7.98
N LEU A 175 -0.48 -1.68 -6.65
CA LEU A 175 0.74 -1.97 -5.90
C LEU A 175 0.64 -3.36 -5.30
N ILE A 176 1.62 -4.24 -5.57
CA ILE A 176 1.69 -5.55 -4.92
C ILE A 176 2.76 -5.55 -3.85
N GLY A 177 2.36 -5.90 -2.61
CA GLY A 177 3.25 -6.00 -1.47
C GLY A 177 3.82 -7.40 -1.26
N GLY A 178 5.09 -7.45 -0.86
CA GLY A 178 5.82 -8.68 -0.54
C GLY A 178 7.04 -8.90 -1.42
N SER A 179 7.89 -9.84 -0.98
CA SER A 179 9.21 -10.08 -1.59
C SER A 179 9.46 -11.53 -2.01
N GLY A 180 8.40 -12.33 -2.13
CA GLY A 180 8.47 -13.72 -2.58
C GLY A 180 8.90 -13.82 -4.06
N GLU A 181 10.04 -14.44 -4.32
CA GLU A 181 10.69 -14.43 -5.63
C GLU A 181 9.89 -15.10 -6.74
N ASN A 182 9.35 -16.28 -6.45
CA ASN A 182 8.71 -17.11 -7.48
C ASN A 182 7.26 -16.70 -7.78
N LYS A 183 6.52 -16.22 -6.77
CA LYS A 183 5.09 -15.87 -6.92
C LYS A 183 4.87 -14.38 -6.89
N THR A 184 5.27 -13.69 -5.80
CA THR A 184 4.97 -12.26 -5.65
C THR A 184 5.62 -11.44 -6.76
N LEU A 185 6.95 -11.59 -6.99
CA LEU A 185 7.65 -10.78 -7.99
C LEU A 185 7.25 -11.14 -9.43
N ARG A 186 6.80 -12.39 -9.68
CA ARG A 186 6.16 -12.74 -10.96
C ARG A 186 4.86 -11.95 -11.15
N LEU A 187 3.97 -11.95 -10.15
CA LEU A 187 2.71 -11.19 -10.22
C LEU A 187 2.95 -9.69 -10.34
N VAL A 188 3.98 -9.16 -9.67
CA VAL A 188 4.40 -7.75 -9.86
C VAL A 188 4.74 -7.50 -11.32
N ALA A 189 5.61 -8.31 -11.92
CA ALA A 189 6.02 -8.15 -13.32
C ALA A 189 4.84 -8.27 -14.30
N GLU A 190 3.83 -9.06 -13.97
CA GLU A 190 2.70 -9.34 -14.85
C GLU A 190 1.55 -8.33 -14.70
N TYR A 191 1.25 -7.89 -13.44
CA TYR A 191 0.02 -7.14 -13.15
C TYR A 191 0.22 -5.76 -12.54
N ALA A 192 1.35 -5.48 -11.85
CA ALA A 192 1.43 -4.31 -11.00
C ALA A 192 2.06 -3.07 -11.67
N ASP A 193 1.62 -1.89 -11.26
CA ASP A 193 2.25 -0.60 -11.58
C ASP A 193 3.33 -0.25 -10.54
N ALA A 194 3.26 -0.86 -9.34
CA ALA A 194 4.25 -0.69 -8.28
C ALA A 194 4.45 -1.98 -7.48
N CYS A 195 5.61 -2.09 -6.82
CA CYS A 195 5.85 -3.13 -5.81
C CYS A 195 6.28 -2.51 -4.49
N ASN A 196 6.02 -3.20 -3.37
CA ASN A 196 6.51 -2.74 -2.08
C ASN A 196 7.34 -3.81 -1.37
N PHE A 197 8.58 -3.42 -1.00
CA PHE A 197 9.48 -4.21 -0.18
C PHE A 197 9.45 -3.77 1.28
N LEU A 198 9.71 -4.70 2.19
CA LEU A 198 9.91 -4.39 3.60
C LEU A 198 11.40 -4.11 3.85
N HIS A 199 11.68 -3.19 4.79
CA HIS A 199 13.04 -2.97 5.27
C HIS A 199 13.64 -4.26 5.83
N GLY A 200 14.90 -4.53 5.52
CA GLY A 200 15.61 -5.77 5.88
C GLY A 200 15.59 -6.86 4.80
N ALA A 201 14.79 -6.73 3.75
CA ALA A 201 14.94 -7.57 2.55
C ALA A 201 16.27 -7.27 1.85
N ASP A 202 16.87 -8.28 1.23
CA ASP A 202 17.96 -8.05 0.26
C ASP A 202 17.37 -7.38 -1.00
N VAL A 203 17.20 -6.06 -0.91
CA VAL A 203 16.54 -5.26 -1.96
C VAL A 203 17.26 -5.41 -3.30
N ARG A 204 18.60 -5.38 -3.31
CA ARG A 204 19.38 -5.51 -4.55
C ARG A 204 19.08 -6.81 -5.26
N HIS A 205 19.12 -7.92 -4.53
CA HIS A 205 18.78 -9.23 -5.08
C HIS A 205 17.34 -9.30 -5.58
N LYS A 206 16.37 -8.79 -4.78
CA LYS A 206 14.94 -8.80 -5.16
C LYS A 206 14.65 -7.97 -6.41
N LEU A 207 15.31 -6.84 -6.58
CA LEU A 207 15.21 -6.03 -7.80
C LEU A 207 15.79 -6.77 -9.02
N GLY A 208 16.88 -7.52 -8.85
CA GLY A 208 17.41 -8.39 -9.89
C GLY A 208 16.43 -9.50 -10.31
N VAL A 209 15.78 -10.14 -9.34
CA VAL A 209 14.74 -11.15 -9.61
C VAL A 209 13.53 -10.54 -10.33
N LEU A 210 13.07 -9.36 -9.89
CA LEU A 210 11.97 -8.65 -10.57
C LEU A 210 12.33 -8.32 -12.02
N ARG A 211 13.55 -7.81 -12.27
CA ARG A 211 14.03 -7.51 -13.63
C ARG A 211 14.01 -8.76 -14.51
N ALA A 212 14.50 -9.90 -14.01
CA ALA A 212 14.47 -11.16 -14.75
C ALA A 212 13.03 -11.65 -15.05
N HIS A 213 12.04 -11.38 -14.17
CA HIS A 213 10.65 -11.65 -14.49
C HIS A 213 10.13 -10.73 -15.59
N CYS A 214 10.45 -9.42 -15.54
CA CYS A 214 10.06 -8.45 -16.56
C CYS A 214 10.63 -8.83 -17.94
N GLU A 215 11.92 -9.20 -18.00
CA GLU A 215 12.58 -9.65 -19.24
C GLU A 215 11.87 -10.86 -19.86
N ARG A 216 11.50 -11.86 -19.05
CA ARG A 216 10.75 -13.04 -19.52
C ARG A 216 9.37 -12.71 -20.07
N LEU A 217 8.73 -11.67 -19.55
CA LEU A 217 7.40 -11.23 -19.96
C LEU A 217 7.44 -10.16 -21.08
N GLY A 218 8.63 -9.69 -21.45
CA GLY A 218 8.78 -8.59 -22.42
C GLY A 218 8.24 -7.25 -21.92
N ARG A 219 8.19 -7.05 -20.59
CA ARG A 219 7.70 -5.82 -19.97
C ARG A 219 8.86 -4.90 -19.55
N PRO A 220 8.82 -3.61 -19.87
CA PRO A 220 9.83 -2.66 -19.39
C PRO A 220 9.84 -2.60 -17.85
N TYR A 221 10.98 -2.92 -17.25
CA TYR A 221 11.16 -2.92 -15.79
C TYR A 221 10.97 -1.52 -15.18
N GLU A 222 11.28 -0.50 -15.94
CA GLU A 222 11.21 0.91 -15.54
C GLU A 222 9.79 1.41 -15.33
N GLU A 223 8.79 0.76 -15.94
CA GLU A 223 7.37 1.07 -15.75
C GLU A 223 6.86 0.75 -14.35
N ILE A 224 7.55 -0.15 -13.64
CA ILE A 224 7.15 -0.54 -12.28
C ILE A 224 7.81 0.41 -11.29
N GLU A 225 7.01 1.09 -10.46
CA GLU A 225 7.50 1.89 -9.35
C GLU A 225 7.97 0.97 -8.22
N LYS A 226 9.23 1.10 -7.79
CA LYS A 226 9.81 0.31 -6.72
C LYS A 226 9.66 1.09 -5.41
N THR A 227 8.82 0.61 -4.50
CA THR A 227 8.60 1.24 -3.20
C THR A 227 9.19 0.40 -2.07
N LEU A 228 9.56 1.05 -0.97
CA LEU A 228 10.06 0.37 0.22
C LEU A 228 9.44 0.98 1.48
N HIS A 229 8.90 0.10 2.34
CA HIS A 229 8.42 0.49 3.66
C HIS A 229 9.56 0.41 4.70
N MET A 230 9.77 1.50 5.44
CA MET A 230 10.70 1.53 6.57
C MET A 230 10.15 2.32 7.77
N ARG A 231 10.82 2.20 8.91
CA ARG A 231 10.53 3.03 10.09
C ARG A 231 11.59 4.12 10.24
N ILE A 232 11.14 5.30 10.65
CA ILE A 232 12.00 6.35 11.19
C ILE A 232 11.85 6.26 12.72
N PRO A 233 12.87 5.80 13.45
CA PRO A 233 12.81 5.71 14.90
C PRO A 233 12.78 7.11 15.54
N ASP A 234 12.33 7.15 16.79
CA ASP A 234 12.40 8.37 17.58
C ASP A 234 13.84 8.87 17.74
N GLY A 235 14.02 10.18 17.66
CA GLY A 235 15.34 10.82 17.75
C GLY A 235 16.22 10.74 16.50
N GLN A 236 15.82 10.01 15.43
CA GLN A 236 16.57 10.03 14.18
C GLN A 236 16.52 11.41 13.53
N SER A 237 17.67 11.95 13.16
CA SER A 237 17.76 13.26 12.49
C SER A 237 17.25 13.22 11.04
N VAL A 238 16.89 14.39 10.51
CA VAL A 238 16.55 14.54 9.08
C VAL A 238 17.73 14.14 8.19
N ALA A 239 18.95 14.52 8.57
CA ALA A 239 20.16 14.19 7.80
C ALA A 239 20.39 12.67 7.66
N GLU A 240 20.22 11.90 8.76
CA GLU A 240 20.30 10.45 8.73
C GLU A 240 19.19 9.84 7.87
N SER A 241 17.98 10.41 7.93
CA SER A 241 16.85 9.98 7.10
C SER A 241 17.12 10.23 5.62
N VAL A 242 17.69 11.38 5.26
CA VAL A 242 18.10 11.72 3.89
C VAL A 242 19.18 10.76 3.39
N GLN A 243 20.21 10.48 4.21
CA GLN A 243 21.25 9.51 3.84
C GLN A 243 20.67 8.13 3.52
N ARG A 244 19.78 7.61 4.40
CA ARG A 244 19.11 6.31 4.17
C ARG A 244 18.28 6.32 2.88
N CYS A 245 17.56 7.40 2.59
CA CYS A 245 16.82 7.55 1.33
C CYS A 245 17.77 7.59 0.13
N GLY A 246 18.91 8.26 0.23
CA GLY A 246 19.97 8.28 -0.80
C GLY A 246 20.52 6.89 -1.09
N ASP A 247 20.82 6.11 -0.05
CA ASP A 247 21.29 4.72 -0.19
C ASP A 247 20.26 3.83 -0.90
N LEU A 248 18.96 4.01 -0.58
CA LEU A 248 17.87 3.29 -1.23
C LEU A 248 17.67 3.74 -2.68
N ALA A 249 17.79 5.03 -2.96
CA ALA A 249 17.74 5.56 -4.32
C ALA A 249 18.88 5.02 -5.19
N ALA A 250 20.08 4.87 -4.63
CA ALA A 250 21.22 4.25 -5.31
C ALA A 250 20.99 2.76 -5.64
N LEU A 251 20.08 2.09 -4.94
CA LEU A 251 19.62 0.74 -5.28
C LEU A 251 18.51 0.72 -6.34
N GLY A 252 17.89 1.87 -6.64
CA GLY A 252 16.79 1.97 -7.59
C GLY A 252 15.38 1.99 -6.93
N ILE A 253 15.29 2.32 -5.63
CA ILE A 253 14.00 2.56 -4.98
C ILE A 253 13.50 3.96 -5.34
N ASP A 254 12.30 4.03 -5.88
CA ASP A 254 11.67 5.26 -6.39
C ASP A 254 10.92 6.03 -5.28
N HIS A 255 10.34 5.28 -4.33
CA HIS A 255 9.41 5.82 -3.35
C HIS A 255 9.62 5.13 -1.99
N VAL A 256 9.91 5.91 -0.97
CA VAL A 256 10.03 5.42 0.40
C VAL A 256 8.75 5.75 1.17
N ILE A 257 8.13 4.72 1.77
CA ILE A 257 6.94 4.85 2.60
C ILE A 257 7.38 4.65 4.05
N VAL A 258 7.20 5.66 4.89
CA VAL A 258 7.72 5.63 6.25
C VAL A 258 6.63 5.52 7.31
N ALA A 259 6.90 4.77 8.37
CA ALA A 259 6.19 4.85 9.62
C ALA A 259 7.02 5.66 10.62
N VAL A 260 6.37 6.58 11.34
CA VAL A 260 6.96 7.39 12.41
C VAL A 260 6.29 7.04 13.75
N PRO A 261 6.92 7.36 14.90
CA PRO A 261 6.36 7.02 16.22
C PRO A 261 4.96 7.57 16.45
N ASP A 262 4.70 8.81 16.08
CA ASP A 262 3.37 9.43 16.10
C ASP A 262 3.15 10.24 14.79
N ALA A 263 2.34 9.70 13.91
CA ALA A 263 2.04 10.29 12.61
C ALA A 263 1.27 11.63 12.69
N ALA A 264 0.67 11.93 13.85
CA ALA A 264 -0.11 13.14 14.09
C ALA A 264 0.65 14.17 14.94
N ALA A 265 1.89 13.91 15.35
CA ALA A 265 2.69 14.86 16.11
C ALA A 265 3.31 15.93 15.18
N ASP A 266 3.29 17.19 15.60
CA ASP A 266 3.88 18.29 14.84
C ASP A 266 5.37 18.08 14.57
N SER A 267 6.11 17.49 15.53
CA SER A 267 7.53 17.15 15.36
C SER A 267 7.76 16.12 14.25
N SER A 268 6.92 15.07 14.19
CA SER A 268 6.98 14.07 13.11
C SER A 268 6.64 14.69 11.76
N LEU A 269 5.60 15.52 11.71
CA LEU A 269 5.18 16.18 10.46
C LEU A 269 6.22 17.19 9.98
N ALA A 270 6.85 17.96 10.88
CA ALA A 270 7.96 18.85 10.53
C ALA A 270 9.19 18.09 10.00
N HIS A 271 9.54 16.94 10.63
CA HIS A 271 10.61 16.07 10.14
C HIS A 271 10.30 15.55 8.74
N LEU A 272 9.06 15.07 8.50
CA LEU A 272 8.64 14.54 7.20
C LEU A 272 8.62 15.62 6.11
N ALA A 273 8.20 16.83 6.42
CA ALA A 273 8.23 17.97 5.49
C ALA A 273 9.68 18.33 5.07
N ALA A 274 10.59 18.41 6.05
CA ALA A 274 12.00 18.65 5.78
C ALA A 274 12.63 17.51 4.97
N LEU A 275 12.33 16.27 5.29
CA LEU A 275 12.79 15.09 4.56
C LEU A 275 12.27 15.09 3.11
N ALA A 276 10.96 15.28 2.91
CA ALA A 276 10.35 15.33 1.58
C ALA A 276 10.99 16.37 0.68
N THR A 277 11.24 17.57 1.23
CA THR A 277 11.92 18.65 0.50
C THR A 277 13.32 18.24 0.04
N GLN A 278 14.12 17.65 0.95
CA GLN A 278 15.52 17.31 0.66
C GLN A 278 15.65 16.13 -0.30
N ILE A 279 14.80 15.10 -0.18
CA ILE A 279 14.90 13.93 -1.07
C ILE A 279 14.22 14.13 -2.43
N SER A 280 13.42 15.19 -2.61
CA SER A 280 12.76 15.49 -3.89
C SER A 280 13.75 15.62 -5.06
N ALA A 281 14.97 16.12 -4.79
CA ALA A 281 16.04 16.28 -5.77
C ALA A 281 16.82 14.98 -6.05
N ILE A 282 16.61 13.91 -5.26
CA ILE A 282 17.31 12.65 -5.45
C ILE A 282 16.69 11.89 -6.62
N THR A 283 17.49 11.57 -7.63
CA THR A 283 17.08 10.71 -8.75
C THR A 283 17.45 9.26 -8.45
N PRO A 284 16.50 8.33 -8.38
CA PRO A 284 16.80 6.91 -8.22
C PRO A 284 17.59 6.33 -9.38
N ALA A 285 18.46 5.35 -9.10
CA ALA A 285 19.23 4.67 -10.12
C ALA A 285 18.33 3.91 -11.12
N GLY A 286 18.62 4.03 -12.41
CA GLY A 286 17.88 3.32 -13.47
C GLY A 286 16.58 4.02 -13.90
N ARG A 287 16.45 5.33 -13.59
CA ARG A 287 15.41 6.21 -14.13
C ARG A 287 15.98 7.26 -15.04
#